data_adeadbf9a60520b6a678853a03d7c622
#
_entry.id   adeadbf9a60520b6a678853a03d7c622
#
_cell.length_a   1.000
_cell.length_b   1.000
_cell.length_c   1.000
_cell.angle_alpha   90.00
_cell.angle_beta   90.00
_cell.angle_gamma   90.00
#
_symmetry.space_group_name_H-M   'P 1'
#
loop_
_entity.id
_entity.type
_entity.pdbx_description
1 polymer ?
#
loop_
_entity_poly.entity_id
_entity_poly.type
_entity_poly.pdbx_seq_one_letter_code
_entity_poly.pdbx_strand_id
1 'polypeptide(L)'
;MGKNYYLAVDIGASSGRHMLSHMENGKMILEEIYRFPNGMVEKNGHKVWDVDKLFEEILTGMKKCALAGKIPYSMGIDTWAVDFVLLDENDRRIGDAVAYRDRRTEGMDRRVYGIISEEDLYLRTGIQKQIFNTIYQLMAVKEQQPGQLEQAKSMLMIPDYFHFLLTGKKVQEYTNATTTQLADPVTKDWDMELIRKLGYPKEIFQKIKKSGFEVGGLSGEIQKKVGFDCKVVLPPTHDTASAVAAVPTQDEHALYISSGTWSLMGTELKEADCSKSSMLHNMTNEGGYDYRFRYLKNIMGLWMIQSVKKESAPDLGFGEICALASKEAITSFVDVNDARFLAPQNMTEEVKKACEESGQQIPQTVGELAAVIYHSLAECYAKTVEEIEALTGITYPKIQIVGGGANAQYLNELTAKYTGKDVCAGPTEATAVGNLAAQMIAAGELRDLKAARACIAESFEMNMFRSDK
;
A
#
# COMPACT_ATOMS: atom_id res chain seq x y z
N MET A 1 -28.50 -21.26 7.69
CA MET A 1 -27.01 -21.39 7.71
C MET A 1 -26.47 -20.32 8.64
N GLY A 2 -25.45 -20.63 9.46
CA GLY A 2 -24.81 -19.62 10.30
C GLY A 2 -24.12 -18.57 9.44
N LYS A 3 -23.88 -17.35 9.97
CA LYS A 3 -23.12 -16.31 9.29
C LYS A 3 -21.64 -16.73 9.22
N ASN A 4 -21.03 -16.68 8.03
CA ASN A 4 -19.58 -16.78 7.90
C ASN A 4 -18.96 -15.41 8.20
N TYR A 5 -18.02 -15.38 9.15
CA TYR A 5 -17.22 -14.20 9.42
C TYR A 5 -15.89 -14.28 8.69
N TYR A 6 -15.40 -13.16 8.20
CA TYR A 6 -14.10 -13.01 7.54
C TYR A 6 -13.29 -11.95 8.29
N LEU A 7 -12.01 -12.22 8.54
CA LEU A 7 -11.14 -11.31 9.29
C LEU A 7 -10.04 -10.77 8.39
N ALA A 8 -10.01 -9.45 8.20
CA ALA A 8 -8.87 -8.74 7.64
C ALA A 8 -8.01 -8.17 8.76
N VAL A 9 -6.69 -8.40 8.67
CA VAL A 9 -5.69 -7.74 9.50
C VAL A 9 -4.90 -6.81 8.59
N ASP A 10 -5.22 -5.52 8.63
CA ASP A 10 -4.61 -4.46 7.84
C ASP A 10 -3.58 -3.73 8.70
N ILE A 11 -2.29 -3.83 8.34
CA ILE A 11 -1.18 -3.25 9.10
C ILE A 11 -0.46 -2.22 8.24
N GLY A 12 -0.79 -0.95 8.45
CA GLY A 12 -0.06 0.16 7.85
C GLY A 12 1.19 0.57 8.65
N ALA A 13 1.94 1.51 8.11
CA ALA A 13 3.19 1.99 8.73
C ALA A 13 3.01 2.69 10.09
N SER A 14 1.80 3.15 10.44
CA SER A 14 1.52 3.89 11.68
C SER A 14 0.53 3.20 12.62
N SER A 15 -0.27 2.27 12.13
CA SER A 15 -1.27 1.54 12.93
C SER A 15 -1.67 0.25 12.23
N GLY A 16 -2.15 -0.72 13.00
CA GLY A 16 -2.81 -1.91 12.49
C GLY A 16 -4.24 -2.03 13.03
N ARG A 17 -5.08 -2.75 12.31
CA ARG A 17 -6.48 -2.96 12.66
C ARG A 17 -6.97 -4.35 12.24
N HIS A 18 -7.90 -4.86 13.02
CA HIS A 18 -8.62 -6.09 12.74
C HIS A 18 -10.05 -5.72 12.36
N MET A 19 -10.41 -5.97 11.11
CA MET A 19 -11.73 -5.69 10.57
C MET A 19 -12.43 -7.01 10.29
N LEU A 20 -13.56 -7.22 10.96
CA LEU A 20 -14.38 -8.39 10.78
C LEU A 20 -15.54 -8.05 9.85
N SER A 21 -15.89 -8.97 8.95
CA SER A 21 -17.03 -8.78 8.06
C SER A 21 -17.84 -10.05 7.90
N HIS A 22 -19.13 -9.88 7.55
CA HIS A 22 -20.04 -10.93 7.11
C HIS A 22 -21.03 -10.35 6.11
N MET A 23 -21.68 -11.24 5.35
CA MET A 23 -22.75 -10.82 4.46
C MET A 23 -24.09 -10.80 5.20
N GLU A 24 -24.85 -9.72 5.02
CA GLU A 24 -26.22 -9.59 5.53
C GLU A 24 -27.10 -8.84 4.52
N ASN A 25 -28.19 -9.47 4.10
CA ASN A 25 -29.11 -8.91 3.08
C ASN A 25 -28.43 -8.46 1.79
N GLY A 26 -27.41 -9.20 1.33
CA GLY A 26 -26.64 -8.90 0.12
C GLY A 26 -25.57 -7.83 0.29
N LYS A 27 -25.41 -7.27 1.48
CA LYS A 27 -24.42 -6.24 1.80
C LYS A 27 -23.31 -6.77 2.69
N MET A 28 -22.12 -6.23 2.51
CA MET A 28 -20.98 -6.44 3.39
C MET A 28 -21.13 -5.58 4.64
N ILE A 29 -21.22 -6.21 5.81
CA ILE A 29 -21.26 -5.52 7.11
C ILE A 29 -19.86 -5.57 7.71
N LEU A 30 -19.31 -4.40 8.07
CA LEU A 30 -17.94 -4.23 8.56
C LEU A 30 -17.95 -3.82 10.03
N GLU A 31 -17.05 -4.41 10.82
CA GLU A 31 -16.88 -4.14 12.24
C GLU A 31 -15.40 -4.11 12.61
N GLU A 32 -14.94 -3.03 13.26
CA GLU A 32 -13.58 -2.98 13.83
C GLU A 32 -13.58 -3.73 15.17
N ILE A 33 -12.78 -4.79 15.24
CA ILE A 33 -12.62 -5.60 16.45
C ILE A 33 -11.46 -5.11 17.33
N TYR A 34 -10.37 -4.66 16.68
CA TYR A 34 -9.18 -4.25 17.39
C TYR A 34 -8.32 -3.31 16.56
N ARG A 35 -7.71 -2.35 17.22
CA ARG A 35 -6.73 -1.41 16.64
C ARG A 35 -5.52 -1.31 17.55
N PHE A 36 -4.34 -1.16 16.95
CA PHE A 36 -3.09 -1.03 17.67
C PHE A 36 -2.14 -0.05 16.94
N PRO A 37 -1.24 0.63 17.66
CA PRO A 37 -0.23 1.48 17.04
C PRO A 37 0.88 0.64 16.40
N ASN A 38 1.42 1.13 15.29
CA ASN A 38 2.62 0.62 14.65
C ASN A 38 3.61 1.76 14.45
N GLY A 39 4.89 1.41 14.27
CA GLY A 39 5.95 2.36 13.98
C GLY A 39 7.31 1.68 13.93
N MET A 40 8.23 2.32 13.24
CA MET A 40 9.62 1.88 13.23
C MET A 40 10.29 2.20 14.57
N VAL A 41 11.19 1.32 14.99
CA VAL A 41 12.06 1.52 16.15
C VAL A 41 13.52 1.55 15.71
N GLU A 42 14.37 2.26 16.44
CA GLU A 42 15.81 2.22 16.20
C GLU A 42 16.43 1.06 16.98
N LYS A 43 17.18 0.22 16.28
CA LYS A 43 17.89 -0.92 16.83
C LYS A 43 19.19 -1.13 16.08
N ASN A 44 20.31 -1.20 16.81
CA ASN A 44 21.65 -1.42 16.23
C ASN A 44 22.02 -0.41 15.11
N GLY A 45 21.55 0.82 15.20
CA GLY A 45 21.80 1.88 14.21
C GLY A 45 20.93 1.81 12.95
N HIS A 46 19.93 0.93 12.93
CA HIS A 46 18.96 0.77 11.84
C HIS A 46 17.53 1.07 12.30
N LYS A 47 16.70 1.56 11.38
CA LYS A 47 15.24 1.60 11.57
C LYS A 47 14.67 0.23 11.24
N VAL A 48 13.98 -0.38 12.19
CA VAL A 48 13.44 -1.74 12.05
C VAL A 48 11.96 -1.80 12.43
N TRP A 49 11.27 -2.82 11.95
CA TRP A 49 9.93 -3.19 12.40
C TRP A 49 10.02 -4.23 13.52
N ASP A 50 9.28 -4.02 14.60
CA ASP A 50 9.15 -5.02 15.66
C ASP A 50 8.10 -6.07 15.25
N VAL A 51 8.52 -6.98 14.38
CA VAL A 51 7.62 -8.01 13.81
C VAL A 51 7.15 -9.01 14.86
N ASP A 52 7.88 -9.18 15.97
CA ASP A 52 7.46 -10.05 17.06
C ASP A 52 6.28 -9.41 17.80
N LYS A 53 6.38 -8.12 18.13
CA LYS A 53 5.28 -7.35 18.69
C LYS A 53 4.08 -7.31 17.76
N LEU A 54 4.29 -7.07 16.47
CA LEU A 54 3.19 -7.07 15.49
C LEU A 54 2.48 -8.42 15.44
N PHE A 55 3.21 -9.53 15.54
CA PHE A 55 2.60 -10.85 15.57
C PHE A 55 1.77 -11.07 16.84
N GLU A 56 2.21 -10.61 18.00
CA GLU A 56 1.41 -10.65 19.24
C GLU A 56 0.14 -9.79 19.13
N GLU A 57 0.19 -8.65 18.44
CA GLU A 57 -1.00 -7.82 18.16
C GLU A 57 -1.99 -8.54 17.22
N ILE A 58 -1.48 -9.27 16.20
CA ILE A 58 -2.31 -10.12 15.34
C ILE A 58 -3.06 -11.16 16.18
N LEU A 59 -2.35 -11.90 17.04
CA LEU A 59 -2.95 -12.90 17.92
C LEU A 59 -3.95 -12.28 18.92
N THR A 60 -3.66 -11.08 19.40
CA THR A 60 -4.56 -10.35 20.34
C THR A 60 -5.90 -10.02 19.66
N GLY A 61 -5.90 -9.51 18.44
CA GLY A 61 -7.13 -9.25 17.70
C GLY A 61 -7.91 -10.52 17.37
N MET A 62 -7.22 -11.60 17.02
CA MET A 62 -7.86 -12.93 16.83
C MET A 62 -8.55 -13.41 18.10
N LYS A 63 -7.91 -13.31 19.27
CA LYS A 63 -8.54 -13.66 20.56
C LYS A 63 -9.79 -12.83 20.82
N LYS A 64 -9.80 -11.55 20.45
CA LYS A 64 -10.98 -10.69 20.59
C LYS A 64 -12.16 -11.17 19.74
N CYS A 65 -11.92 -11.70 18.53
CA CYS A 65 -12.98 -12.36 17.75
C CYS A 65 -13.60 -13.53 18.50
N ALA A 66 -12.76 -14.39 19.11
CA ALA A 66 -13.24 -15.50 19.93
C ALA A 66 -14.08 -15.05 21.14
N LEU A 67 -13.61 -14.04 21.87
CA LEU A 67 -14.32 -13.45 23.01
C LEU A 67 -15.67 -12.83 22.62
N ALA A 68 -15.76 -12.27 21.41
CA ALA A 68 -17.00 -11.73 20.85
C ALA A 68 -17.95 -12.83 20.31
N GLY A 69 -17.55 -14.11 20.36
CA GLY A 69 -18.30 -15.23 19.79
C GLY A 69 -18.39 -15.21 18.25
N LYS A 70 -17.49 -14.48 17.58
CA LYS A 70 -17.46 -14.28 16.12
C LYS A 70 -16.21 -14.95 15.53
N ILE A 71 -16.23 -16.28 15.45
CA ILE A 71 -15.11 -17.06 14.94
C ILE A 71 -14.99 -16.85 13.42
N PRO A 72 -13.84 -16.40 12.91
CA PRO A 72 -13.64 -16.23 11.47
C PRO A 72 -13.65 -17.58 10.74
N TYR A 73 -14.35 -17.64 9.61
CA TYR A 73 -14.23 -18.73 8.64
C TYR A 73 -12.86 -18.69 7.97
N SER A 74 -12.41 -17.47 7.60
CA SER A 74 -11.06 -17.25 7.11
C SER A 74 -10.50 -15.93 7.62
N MET A 75 -9.17 -15.80 7.50
CA MET A 75 -8.45 -14.56 7.74
C MET A 75 -7.39 -14.32 6.67
N GLY A 76 -7.02 -13.06 6.48
CA GLY A 76 -5.93 -12.63 5.64
C GLY A 76 -5.25 -11.40 6.20
N ILE A 77 -3.96 -11.26 5.93
CA ILE A 77 -3.12 -10.16 6.40
C ILE A 77 -2.58 -9.41 5.21
N ASP A 78 -2.73 -8.11 5.20
CA ASP A 78 -2.02 -7.20 4.30
C ASP A 78 -1.18 -6.20 5.09
N THR A 79 -0.11 -5.73 4.48
CA THR A 79 0.80 -4.75 5.06
C THR A 79 1.32 -3.79 3.99
N TRP A 80 2.20 -2.89 4.39
CA TRP A 80 3.06 -2.14 3.46
C TRP A 80 3.93 -3.09 2.62
N ALA A 81 4.49 -2.60 1.54
CA ALA A 81 5.30 -3.36 0.59
C ALA A 81 6.81 -3.31 0.88
N VAL A 82 7.59 -3.93 0.04
CA VAL A 82 9.05 -3.94 -0.15
C VAL A 82 9.89 -4.53 0.97
N ASP A 83 9.40 -4.58 2.21
CA ASP A 83 10.15 -5.08 3.36
C ASP A 83 9.98 -6.60 3.53
N PHE A 84 11.03 -7.22 4.02
CA PHE A 84 11.11 -8.67 4.13
C PHE A 84 11.88 -9.14 5.37
N VAL A 85 11.79 -10.43 5.65
CA VAL A 85 12.66 -11.15 6.58
C VAL A 85 13.41 -12.24 5.84
N LEU A 86 14.59 -12.61 6.35
CA LEU A 86 15.36 -13.78 5.94
C LEU A 86 15.23 -14.86 7.01
N LEU A 87 15.10 -16.13 6.58
CA LEU A 87 15.02 -17.29 7.47
C LEU A 87 16.14 -18.27 7.14
N ASP A 88 16.70 -18.88 8.19
CA ASP A 88 17.70 -19.94 8.09
C ASP A 88 17.07 -21.32 7.76
N GLU A 89 17.89 -22.37 7.77
CA GLU A 89 17.48 -23.76 7.51
C GLU A 89 16.49 -24.31 8.56
N ASN A 90 16.44 -23.71 9.75
CA ASN A 90 15.54 -24.09 10.85
C ASN A 90 14.32 -23.15 10.93
N ASP A 91 14.07 -22.34 9.88
CA ASP A 91 13.02 -21.35 9.82
C ASP A 91 13.12 -20.23 10.88
N ARG A 92 14.31 -19.97 11.41
CA ARG A 92 14.56 -18.90 12.36
C ARG A 92 14.94 -17.63 11.61
N ARG A 93 14.41 -16.49 12.06
CA ARG A 93 14.72 -15.18 11.47
C ARG A 93 16.21 -14.85 11.63
N ILE A 94 16.84 -14.47 10.52
CA ILE A 94 18.21 -13.95 10.45
C ILE A 94 18.15 -12.43 10.49
N GLY A 95 18.71 -11.84 11.54
CA GLY A 95 18.72 -10.38 11.71
C GLY A 95 17.34 -9.80 12.01
N ASP A 96 17.26 -8.49 11.85
CA ASP A 96 16.06 -7.70 12.10
C ASP A 96 15.29 -7.43 10.78
N ALA A 97 13.98 -7.20 10.88
CA ALA A 97 13.16 -6.70 9.76
C ALA A 97 13.45 -5.22 9.54
N VAL A 98 14.46 -4.90 8.73
CA VAL A 98 14.87 -3.51 8.49
C VAL A 98 13.85 -2.80 7.64
N ALA A 99 13.43 -1.61 8.07
CA ALA A 99 12.36 -0.85 7.45
C ALA A 99 12.81 -0.12 6.17
N TYR A 100 11.91 0.05 5.23
CA TYR A 100 12.17 0.70 3.95
C TYR A 100 12.66 2.16 4.06
N ARG A 101 12.45 2.82 5.20
CA ARG A 101 12.96 4.18 5.49
C ARG A 101 14.35 4.18 6.16
N ASP A 102 15.00 3.02 6.26
CA ASP A 102 16.38 2.93 6.74
C ASP A 102 17.37 3.41 5.67
N ARG A 103 18.49 3.96 6.10
CA ARG A 103 19.52 4.49 5.21
C ARG A 103 20.40 3.43 4.56
N ARG A 104 20.24 2.14 4.92
CA ARG A 104 21.09 1.06 4.40
C ARG A 104 21.11 0.97 2.88
N THR A 105 20.06 1.46 2.20
CA THR A 105 19.94 1.42 0.74
C THR A 105 20.59 2.61 0.04
N GLU A 106 21.14 3.60 0.75
CA GLU A 106 21.81 4.73 0.15
C GLU A 106 22.99 4.26 -0.73
N GLY A 107 22.96 4.61 -2.02
CA GLY A 107 23.97 4.23 -3.01
C GLY A 107 23.89 2.80 -3.54
N MET A 108 22.92 1.99 -3.09
CA MET A 108 22.74 0.62 -3.58
C MET A 108 22.17 0.56 -5.00
N ASP A 109 21.45 1.58 -5.42
CA ASP A 109 21.05 1.77 -6.82
C ASP A 109 22.25 1.78 -7.76
N ARG A 110 23.33 2.50 -7.43
CA ARG A 110 24.57 2.52 -8.24
C ARG A 110 25.25 1.15 -8.31
N ARG A 111 25.15 0.34 -7.25
CA ARG A 111 25.65 -1.04 -7.24
C ARG A 111 24.87 -1.91 -8.19
N VAL A 112 23.53 -1.83 -8.15
CA VAL A 112 22.64 -2.53 -9.08
C VAL A 112 22.89 -2.06 -10.52
N TYR A 113 23.01 -0.77 -10.76
CA TYR A 113 23.24 -0.20 -12.10
C TYR A 113 24.62 -0.50 -12.67
N GLY A 114 25.58 -0.86 -11.85
CA GLY A 114 26.85 -1.45 -12.31
C GLY A 114 26.68 -2.86 -12.92
N ILE A 115 25.53 -3.51 -12.73
CA ILE A 115 25.23 -4.86 -13.20
C ILE A 115 24.19 -4.85 -14.34
N ILE A 116 23.15 -4.04 -14.20
CA ILE A 116 22.07 -3.83 -15.18
C ILE A 116 21.71 -2.35 -15.20
N SER A 117 21.59 -1.74 -16.38
CA SER A 117 21.24 -0.31 -16.46
C SER A 117 19.85 -0.03 -15.88
N GLU A 118 19.61 1.20 -15.45
CA GLU A 118 18.28 1.61 -14.95
C GLU A 118 17.20 1.42 -16.00
N GLU A 119 17.49 1.77 -17.26
CA GLU A 119 16.58 1.58 -18.39
C GLU A 119 16.26 0.09 -18.62
N ASP A 120 17.29 -0.77 -18.72
CA ASP A 120 17.07 -2.21 -18.90
C ASP A 120 16.31 -2.85 -17.74
N LEU A 121 16.58 -2.40 -16.51
CA LEU A 121 15.87 -2.88 -15.33
C LEU A 121 14.38 -2.50 -15.37
N TYR A 122 14.08 -1.24 -15.76
CA TYR A 122 12.69 -0.83 -15.91
C TYR A 122 11.98 -1.56 -17.06
N LEU A 123 12.58 -1.62 -18.24
CA LEU A 123 12.02 -2.35 -19.39
C LEU A 123 11.74 -3.83 -19.06
N ARG A 124 12.49 -4.40 -18.14
CA ARG A 124 12.37 -5.78 -17.70
C ARG A 124 11.30 -6.01 -16.64
N THR A 125 11.11 -5.07 -15.72
CA THR A 125 10.25 -5.24 -14.54
C THR A 125 9.04 -4.32 -14.53
N GLY A 126 9.11 -3.20 -15.21
CA GLY A 126 8.07 -2.16 -15.23
C GLY A 126 7.88 -1.44 -13.89
N ILE A 127 8.79 -1.61 -12.93
CA ILE A 127 8.67 -1.05 -11.59
C ILE A 127 9.42 0.27 -11.48
N GLN A 128 8.72 1.30 -11.02
CA GLN A 128 9.26 2.62 -10.70
C GLN A 128 10.47 2.51 -9.76
N LYS A 129 11.52 3.28 -10.04
CA LYS A 129 12.65 3.41 -9.11
C LYS A 129 12.21 4.07 -7.82
N GLN A 130 12.36 3.33 -6.73
CA GLN A 130 12.35 3.84 -5.38
C GLN A 130 13.57 3.26 -4.66
N ILE A 131 14.37 4.10 -4.02
CA ILE A 131 15.64 3.68 -3.39
C ILE A 131 15.45 2.54 -2.37
N PHE A 132 14.25 2.38 -1.87
CA PHE A 132 13.86 1.38 -0.89
C PHE A 132 13.29 0.09 -1.50
N ASN A 133 13.20 -0.07 -2.83
CA ASN A 133 12.73 -1.32 -3.42
C ASN A 133 13.59 -2.50 -2.94
N THR A 134 12.97 -3.67 -2.79
CA THR A 134 13.62 -4.87 -2.23
C THR A 134 14.91 -5.23 -2.94
N ILE A 135 14.99 -5.00 -4.27
CA ILE A 135 16.23 -5.22 -5.04
C ILE A 135 17.42 -4.46 -4.44
N TYR A 136 17.23 -3.20 -4.01
CA TYR A 136 18.30 -2.41 -3.39
C TYR A 136 18.51 -2.80 -1.93
N GLN A 137 17.46 -3.20 -1.22
CA GLN A 137 17.58 -3.72 0.14
C GLN A 137 18.39 -5.02 0.19
N LEU A 138 18.15 -5.95 -0.74
CA LEU A 138 18.95 -7.18 -0.87
C LEU A 138 20.40 -6.88 -1.26
N MET A 139 20.63 -5.86 -2.10
CA MET A 139 21.99 -5.41 -2.41
C MET A 139 22.69 -4.87 -1.17
N ALA A 140 22.00 -4.13 -0.31
CA ALA A 140 22.55 -3.68 0.96
C ALA A 140 22.93 -4.85 1.89
N VAL A 141 22.07 -5.87 1.99
CA VAL A 141 22.39 -7.09 2.76
C VAL A 141 23.63 -7.78 2.17
N LYS A 142 23.69 -7.92 0.84
CA LYS A 142 24.81 -8.58 0.15
C LYS A 142 26.14 -7.86 0.38
N GLU A 143 26.17 -6.52 0.33
CA GLU A 143 27.37 -5.71 0.46
C GLU A 143 27.80 -5.51 1.92
N GLN A 144 26.84 -5.29 2.81
CA GLN A 144 27.10 -4.89 4.20
C GLN A 144 27.08 -6.06 5.18
N GLN A 145 26.29 -7.11 4.91
CA GLN A 145 26.05 -8.24 5.80
C GLN A 145 25.98 -9.58 5.03
N PRO A 146 26.99 -9.92 4.19
CA PRO A 146 26.94 -11.08 3.27
C PRO A 146 26.64 -12.38 3.98
N GLY A 147 27.12 -12.58 5.22
CA GLY A 147 26.84 -13.78 6.02
C GLY A 147 25.36 -14.00 6.31
N GLN A 148 24.52 -12.96 6.33
CA GLN A 148 23.07 -13.15 6.47
C GLN A 148 22.47 -13.77 5.20
N LEU A 149 22.92 -13.31 4.03
CA LEU A 149 22.42 -13.81 2.76
C LEU A 149 22.91 -15.25 2.48
N GLU A 150 24.13 -15.59 2.89
CA GLU A 150 24.70 -16.95 2.78
C GLU A 150 23.95 -17.96 3.66
N GLN A 151 23.52 -17.56 4.85
CA GLN A 151 22.76 -18.40 5.76
C GLN A 151 21.28 -18.53 5.37
N ALA A 152 20.76 -17.58 4.59
CA ALA A 152 19.35 -17.53 4.25
C ALA A 152 18.92 -18.73 3.38
N LYS A 153 17.79 -19.35 3.73
CA LYS A 153 17.10 -20.40 2.97
C LYS A 153 15.71 -19.97 2.51
N SER A 154 15.19 -18.88 3.06
CA SER A 154 13.92 -18.30 2.64
C SER A 154 13.95 -16.79 2.84
N MET A 155 13.33 -16.07 1.91
CA MET A 155 12.94 -14.69 2.04
C MET A 155 11.41 -14.64 2.02
N LEU A 156 10.80 -13.96 2.97
CA LEU A 156 9.36 -13.72 3.02
C LEU A 156 9.10 -12.23 3.18
N MET A 157 8.20 -11.68 2.35
CA MET A 157 7.68 -10.34 2.58
C MET A 157 6.95 -10.31 3.92
N ILE A 158 6.84 -9.16 4.53
CA ILE A 158 6.29 -9.04 5.90
C ILE A 158 4.92 -9.73 6.07
N PRO A 159 3.92 -9.54 5.19
CA PRO A 159 2.63 -10.23 5.36
C PRO A 159 2.75 -11.75 5.16
N ASP A 160 3.59 -12.20 4.23
CA ASP A 160 3.83 -13.61 3.99
C ASP A 160 4.54 -14.27 5.18
N TYR A 161 5.43 -13.54 5.86
CA TYR A 161 6.03 -13.99 7.11
C TYR A 161 4.99 -14.20 8.21
N PHE A 162 4.03 -13.28 8.36
CA PHE A 162 2.94 -13.47 9.32
C PHE A 162 2.04 -14.65 8.95
N HIS A 163 1.72 -14.85 7.67
CA HIS A 163 0.99 -16.03 7.22
C HIS A 163 1.78 -17.33 7.51
N PHE A 164 3.10 -17.30 7.33
CA PHE A 164 3.95 -18.42 7.72
C PHE A 164 3.91 -18.69 9.22
N LEU A 165 4.02 -17.67 10.08
CA LEU A 165 3.95 -17.84 11.54
C LEU A 165 2.59 -18.44 11.99
N LEU A 166 1.50 -18.11 11.30
CA LEU A 166 0.18 -18.66 11.58
C LEU A 166 0.02 -20.12 11.17
N THR A 167 0.61 -20.51 10.03
CA THR A 167 0.31 -21.79 9.35
C THR A 167 1.46 -22.79 9.32
N GLY A 168 2.70 -22.34 9.51
CA GLY A 168 3.91 -23.10 9.27
C GLY A 168 4.26 -23.31 7.78
N LYS A 169 3.55 -22.65 6.84
CA LYS A 169 3.74 -22.80 5.40
C LYS A 169 4.30 -21.53 4.76
N LYS A 170 5.42 -21.65 4.06
CA LYS A 170 6.06 -20.53 3.34
C LYS A 170 5.48 -20.40 1.94
N VAL A 171 4.91 -19.25 1.65
CA VAL A 171 4.38 -18.83 0.34
C VAL A 171 4.71 -17.38 0.12
N GLN A 172 4.64 -16.91 -1.12
CA GLN A 172 4.84 -15.52 -1.49
C GLN A 172 3.62 -15.04 -2.26
N GLU A 173 3.04 -13.91 -1.88
CA GLU A 173 1.88 -13.38 -2.58
C GLU A 173 2.31 -12.42 -3.70
N TYR A 174 1.60 -12.48 -4.82
CA TYR A 174 1.94 -11.80 -6.06
C TYR A 174 2.01 -10.28 -5.94
N THR A 175 1.03 -9.63 -5.30
CA THR A 175 0.96 -8.17 -5.27
C THR A 175 2.12 -7.54 -4.52
N ASN A 176 2.59 -8.21 -3.45
CA ASN A 176 3.76 -7.77 -2.71
C ASN A 176 5.06 -8.18 -3.43
N ALA A 177 5.11 -9.37 -4.01
CA ALA A 177 6.28 -9.83 -4.77
C ALA A 177 6.66 -8.89 -5.92
N THR A 178 5.68 -8.34 -6.63
CA THR A 178 5.94 -7.40 -7.75
C THR A 178 6.63 -6.11 -7.31
N THR A 179 6.39 -5.64 -6.10
CA THR A 179 7.01 -4.40 -5.57
C THR A 179 8.51 -4.54 -5.35
N THR A 180 9.03 -5.76 -5.35
CA THR A 180 10.44 -6.04 -5.13
C THR A 180 11.36 -5.57 -6.25
N GLN A 181 10.81 -5.31 -7.45
CA GLN A 181 11.55 -5.09 -8.70
C GLN A 181 12.38 -6.32 -9.13
N LEU A 182 11.92 -7.54 -8.73
CA LEU A 182 12.56 -8.82 -9.03
C LEU A 182 11.60 -9.82 -9.68
N ALA A 183 10.35 -9.43 -9.94
CA ALA A 183 9.34 -10.25 -10.61
C ALA A 183 9.27 -9.91 -12.10
N ASP A 184 9.05 -10.93 -12.92
CA ASP A 184 8.82 -10.81 -14.36
C ASP A 184 7.31 -10.57 -14.61
N PRO A 185 6.94 -9.45 -15.23
CA PRO A 185 5.54 -9.11 -15.48
C PRO A 185 4.85 -10.02 -16.51
N VAL A 186 5.61 -10.77 -17.33
CA VAL A 186 5.06 -11.68 -18.35
C VAL A 186 4.74 -13.04 -17.71
N THR A 187 5.72 -13.64 -17.04
CA THR A 187 5.56 -14.96 -16.41
C THR A 187 4.77 -14.92 -15.10
N LYS A 188 4.61 -13.73 -14.49
CA LYS A 188 3.98 -13.54 -13.17
C LYS A 188 4.68 -14.30 -12.04
N ASP A 189 5.98 -14.54 -12.20
CA ASP A 189 6.84 -15.22 -11.23
C ASP A 189 8.16 -14.45 -11.10
N TRP A 190 9.07 -14.94 -10.28
CA TRP A 190 10.38 -14.35 -10.09
C TRP A 190 11.21 -14.33 -11.38
N ASP A 191 11.88 -13.22 -11.64
CA ASP A 191 12.89 -13.13 -12.70
C ASP A 191 14.20 -13.78 -12.27
N MET A 192 14.27 -15.10 -12.44
CA MET A 192 15.41 -15.91 -12.00
C MET A 192 16.71 -15.59 -12.73
N GLU A 193 16.64 -15.02 -13.94
CA GLU A 193 17.83 -14.57 -14.66
C GLU A 193 18.39 -13.29 -14.04
N LEU A 194 17.53 -12.31 -13.75
CA LEU A 194 17.90 -11.06 -13.05
C LEU A 194 18.46 -11.37 -11.66
N ILE A 195 17.78 -12.22 -10.89
CA ILE A 195 18.18 -12.65 -9.55
C ILE A 195 19.61 -13.26 -9.58
N ARG A 196 19.87 -14.15 -10.55
CA ARG A 196 21.20 -14.74 -10.74
C ARG A 196 22.24 -13.70 -11.16
N LYS A 197 21.88 -12.79 -12.07
CA LYS A 197 22.76 -11.71 -12.53
C LYS A 197 23.18 -10.79 -11.40
N LEU A 198 22.27 -10.51 -10.46
CA LEU A 198 22.54 -9.72 -9.25
C LEU A 198 23.32 -10.50 -8.19
N GLY A 199 23.46 -11.82 -8.35
CA GLY A 199 24.15 -12.70 -7.41
C GLY A 199 23.37 -12.95 -6.11
N TYR A 200 22.03 -12.92 -6.18
CA TYR A 200 21.18 -13.31 -5.06
C TYR A 200 20.96 -14.82 -5.05
N PRO A 201 20.92 -15.47 -3.87
CA PRO A 201 20.67 -16.90 -3.75
C PRO A 201 19.26 -17.24 -4.26
N LYS A 202 19.16 -18.09 -5.26
CA LYS A 202 17.87 -18.45 -5.88
C LYS A 202 16.91 -19.17 -4.93
N GLU A 203 17.47 -19.91 -3.98
CA GLU A 203 16.74 -20.74 -3.01
C GLU A 203 15.92 -19.94 -2.01
N ILE A 204 16.19 -18.65 -1.80
CA ILE A 204 15.42 -17.82 -0.85
C ILE A 204 14.05 -17.40 -1.40
N PHE A 205 13.87 -17.44 -2.72
CA PHE A 205 12.65 -17.00 -3.40
C PHE A 205 11.58 -18.09 -3.40
N GLN A 206 10.51 -17.87 -2.63
CA GLN A 206 9.40 -18.81 -2.56
C GLN A 206 8.51 -18.67 -3.79
N LYS A 207 7.79 -19.78 -4.14
CA LYS A 207 6.87 -19.76 -5.27
C LYS A 207 5.76 -18.71 -5.07
N ILE A 208 5.59 -17.83 -6.06
CA ILE A 208 4.56 -16.81 -6.06
C ILE A 208 3.17 -17.46 -6.21
N LYS A 209 2.22 -16.99 -5.40
CA LYS A 209 0.80 -17.36 -5.44
C LYS A 209 -0.04 -16.11 -5.70
N LYS A 210 -1.16 -16.29 -6.38
CA LYS A 210 -2.12 -15.21 -6.56
C LYS A 210 -2.96 -14.98 -5.31
N SER A 211 -3.51 -13.80 -5.18
CA SER A 211 -4.52 -13.49 -4.16
C SER A 211 -5.69 -14.48 -4.25
N GLY A 212 -6.29 -14.80 -3.12
CA GLY A 212 -7.33 -15.83 -3.00
C GLY A 212 -6.77 -17.25 -2.77
N PHE A 213 -5.44 -17.45 -2.76
CA PHE A 213 -4.86 -18.75 -2.46
C PHE A 213 -5.02 -19.10 -0.97
N GLU A 214 -5.59 -20.29 -0.68
CA GLU A 214 -5.70 -20.83 0.67
C GLU A 214 -4.36 -21.44 1.10
N VAL A 215 -3.70 -20.83 2.09
CA VAL A 215 -2.43 -21.33 2.66
C VAL A 215 -2.68 -22.58 3.50
N GLY A 216 -3.76 -22.59 4.26
CA GLY A 216 -4.20 -23.72 5.10
C GLY A 216 -4.89 -23.24 6.38
N GLY A 217 -5.08 -24.17 7.33
CA GLY A 217 -5.54 -23.85 8.68
C GLY A 217 -4.42 -23.29 9.56
N LEU A 218 -4.77 -22.79 10.72
CA LEU A 218 -3.83 -22.37 11.74
C LEU A 218 -3.03 -23.58 12.26
N SER A 219 -1.77 -23.37 12.61
CA SER A 219 -0.97 -24.41 13.28
C SER A 219 -1.59 -24.77 14.64
N GLY A 220 -1.38 -25.99 15.12
CA GLY A 220 -1.93 -26.42 16.41
C GLY A 220 -1.49 -25.58 17.60
N GLU A 221 -0.32 -24.94 17.53
CA GLU A 221 0.14 -23.99 18.55
C GLU A 221 -0.68 -22.71 18.52
N ILE A 222 -0.94 -22.17 17.33
CA ILE A 222 -1.72 -20.94 17.17
C ILE A 222 -3.19 -21.19 17.55
N GLN A 223 -3.77 -22.33 17.14
CA GLN A 223 -5.14 -22.71 17.57
C GLN A 223 -5.28 -22.69 19.10
N LYS A 224 -4.29 -23.23 19.82
CA LYS A 224 -4.29 -23.20 21.30
C LYS A 224 -4.19 -21.78 21.86
N LYS A 225 -3.41 -20.90 21.21
CA LYS A 225 -3.24 -19.51 21.64
C LYS A 225 -4.48 -18.66 21.43
N VAL A 226 -5.20 -18.85 20.31
CA VAL A 226 -6.35 -18.01 19.94
C VAL A 226 -7.71 -18.64 20.31
N GLY A 227 -7.77 -19.95 20.53
CA GLY A 227 -8.94 -20.68 20.96
C GLY A 227 -9.84 -21.20 19.83
N PHE A 228 -9.41 -21.11 18.56
CA PHE A 228 -10.17 -21.61 17.40
C PHE A 228 -9.24 -21.97 16.24
N ASP A 229 -9.81 -22.59 15.21
CA ASP A 229 -9.18 -22.76 13.91
C ASP A 229 -9.92 -21.94 12.84
N CYS A 230 -9.19 -21.46 11.84
CA CYS A 230 -9.74 -20.83 10.64
C CYS A 230 -8.79 -20.99 9.46
N LYS A 231 -9.30 -20.79 8.25
CA LYS A 231 -8.48 -20.78 7.05
C LYS A 231 -7.65 -19.50 6.97
N VAL A 232 -6.40 -19.62 6.56
CA VAL A 232 -5.55 -18.48 6.20
C VAL A 232 -5.56 -18.37 4.69
N VAL A 233 -6.05 -17.24 4.17
CA VAL A 233 -6.18 -16.95 2.74
C VAL A 233 -5.32 -15.73 2.42
N LEU A 234 -4.51 -15.80 1.38
CA LEU A 234 -3.75 -14.64 0.89
C LEU A 234 -4.72 -13.62 0.29
N PRO A 235 -4.88 -12.43 0.86
CA PRO A 235 -5.50 -11.31 0.15
C PRO A 235 -4.49 -10.75 -0.87
N PRO A 236 -4.77 -9.68 -1.61
CA PRO A 236 -3.72 -8.82 -2.13
C PRO A 236 -2.92 -8.28 -0.93
N THR A 237 -1.71 -8.84 -0.68
CA THR A 237 -1.00 -8.60 0.59
C THR A 237 -0.29 -7.24 0.66
N HIS A 238 -0.14 -6.55 -0.46
CA HIS A 238 0.18 -5.13 -0.47
C HIS A 238 -1.08 -4.31 -0.16
N ASP A 239 -1.10 -3.54 0.91
CA ASP A 239 -2.24 -2.75 1.39
C ASP A 239 -2.94 -1.94 0.27
N THR A 240 -2.14 -1.30 -0.59
CA THR A 240 -2.66 -0.57 -1.75
C THR A 240 -3.32 -1.49 -2.78
N ALA A 241 -2.83 -2.72 -2.97
CA ALA A 241 -3.46 -3.66 -3.88
C ALA A 241 -4.83 -4.11 -3.35
N SER A 242 -4.94 -4.33 -2.06
CA SER A 242 -6.22 -4.55 -1.39
C SER A 242 -7.14 -3.33 -1.54
N ALA A 243 -6.65 -2.12 -1.32
CA ALA A 243 -7.45 -0.90 -1.49
C ALA A 243 -7.99 -0.74 -2.93
N VAL A 244 -7.16 -1.04 -3.95
CA VAL A 244 -7.58 -0.98 -5.36
C VAL A 244 -8.59 -2.08 -5.69
N ALA A 245 -8.47 -3.26 -5.10
CA ALA A 245 -9.49 -4.31 -5.26
C ALA A 245 -10.87 -3.86 -4.75
N ALA A 246 -10.91 -2.98 -3.75
CA ALA A 246 -12.14 -2.41 -3.19
C ALA A 246 -12.71 -1.20 -3.96
N VAL A 247 -12.07 -0.72 -5.03
CA VAL A 247 -12.59 0.41 -5.81
C VAL A 247 -14.00 0.09 -6.34
N PRO A 248 -15.02 0.88 -5.98
CA PRO A 248 -16.43 0.55 -6.27
C PRO A 248 -16.81 0.88 -7.72
N THR A 249 -16.22 0.17 -8.67
CA THR A 249 -16.43 0.38 -10.10
C THR A 249 -16.83 -0.88 -10.84
N GLN A 250 -17.61 -0.71 -11.90
CA GLN A 250 -17.90 -1.76 -12.89
C GLN A 250 -17.10 -1.57 -14.18
N ASP A 251 -16.33 -0.47 -14.25
CA ASP A 251 -15.47 -0.15 -15.38
C ASP A 251 -14.13 -0.89 -15.23
N GLU A 252 -13.69 -1.55 -16.31
CA GLU A 252 -12.40 -2.23 -16.33
C GLU A 252 -11.20 -1.26 -16.32
N HIS A 253 -11.42 -0.01 -16.72
CA HIS A 253 -10.42 1.05 -16.84
C HIS A 253 -10.72 2.23 -15.92
N ALA A 254 -11.08 1.97 -14.67
CA ALA A 254 -11.32 3.06 -13.72
C ALA A 254 -10.01 3.76 -13.33
N LEU A 255 -10.02 5.09 -13.35
CA LEU A 255 -8.98 5.89 -12.75
C LEU A 255 -9.22 5.99 -11.24
N TYR A 256 -8.21 5.71 -10.43
CA TYR A 256 -8.33 5.70 -8.99
C TYR A 256 -7.20 6.47 -8.29
N ILE A 257 -7.47 6.91 -7.07
CA ILE A 257 -6.47 7.35 -6.10
C ILE A 257 -6.66 6.52 -4.83
N SER A 258 -5.68 5.68 -4.50
CA SER A 258 -5.58 5.13 -3.15
C SER A 258 -4.90 6.16 -2.27
N SER A 259 -5.70 6.88 -1.48
CA SER A 259 -5.27 8.05 -0.73
C SER A 259 -5.09 7.74 0.75
N GLY A 260 -3.84 7.71 1.17
CA GLY A 260 -3.38 7.51 2.53
C GLY A 260 -2.17 8.39 2.83
N THR A 261 -1.18 7.85 3.53
CA THR A 261 0.13 8.50 3.73
C THR A 261 0.75 8.90 2.39
N TRP A 262 0.70 7.99 1.42
CA TRP A 262 0.96 8.22 0.00
C TRP A 262 -0.37 8.37 -0.75
N SER A 263 -0.33 9.01 -1.92
CA SER A 263 -1.40 8.97 -2.91
C SER A 263 -0.91 8.17 -4.11
N LEU A 264 -1.46 6.97 -4.28
CA LEU A 264 -1.14 6.11 -5.41
C LEU A 264 -2.23 6.28 -6.46
N MET A 265 -1.92 7.02 -7.53
CA MET A 265 -2.87 7.36 -8.57
C MET A 265 -2.61 6.57 -9.83
N GLY A 266 -3.63 5.91 -10.37
CA GLY A 266 -3.46 5.06 -11.54
C GLY A 266 -4.72 4.41 -12.06
N THR A 267 -4.52 3.44 -12.94
CA THR A 267 -5.55 2.58 -13.52
C THR A 267 -5.13 1.12 -13.47
N GLU A 268 -6.03 0.19 -13.79
CA GLU A 268 -5.69 -1.22 -13.89
C GLU A 268 -5.48 -1.62 -15.35
N LEU A 269 -4.39 -2.33 -15.63
CA LEU A 269 -4.08 -2.92 -16.93
C LEU A 269 -4.06 -4.46 -16.83
N LYS A 270 -4.35 -5.14 -17.95
CA LYS A 270 -4.21 -6.61 -18.07
C LYS A 270 -2.77 -7.03 -18.36
N GLU A 271 -2.03 -6.16 -19.04
CA GLU A 271 -0.63 -6.33 -19.40
C GLU A 271 0.18 -5.14 -18.88
N ALA A 272 1.42 -5.38 -18.47
CA ALA A 272 2.30 -4.32 -17.98
C ALA A 272 2.77 -3.44 -19.14
N ASP A 273 2.78 -2.13 -18.94
CA ASP A 273 3.45 -1.19 -19.83
C ASP A 273 4.86 -0.87 -19.30
N CYS A 274 5.82 -1.67 -19.74
CA CYS A 274 7.24 -1.50 -19.41
C CYS A 274 7.97 -0.61 -20.43
N SER A 275 7.27 0.24 -21.19
CA SER A 275 7.85 1.09 -22.22
C SER A 275 8.78 2.17 -21.63
N LYS A 276 9.69 2.68 -22.46
CA LYS A 276 10.51 3.83 -22.11
C LYS A 276 9.67 5.07 -21.81
N SER A 277 8.51 5.23 -22.47
CA SER A 277 7.59 6.32 -22.19
C SER A 277 7.06 6.24 -20.75
N SER A 278 6.60 5.07 -20.32
CA SER A 278 6.16 4.83 -18.94
C SER A 278 7.27 5.10 -17.92
N MET A 279 8.51 4.68 -18.21
CA MET A 279 9.67 4.97 -17.39
C MET A 279 9.91 6.47 -17.21
N LEU A 280 9.89 7.22 -18.31
CA LEU A 280 10.15 8.68 -18.29
C LEU A 280 9.07 9.45 -17.54
N HIS A 281 7.84 8.94 -17.46
CA HIS A 281 6.74 9.48 -16.66
C HIS A 281 6.68 8.91 -15.24
N ASN A 282 7.68 8.11 -14.86
CA ASN A 282 7.81 7.53 -13.53
C ASN A 282 6.60 6.68 -13.12
N MET A 283 6.06 5.92 -14.08
CA MET A 283 4.95 4.97 -13.85
C MET A 283 5.48 3.65 -13.32
N THR A 284 4.64 2.92 -12.56
CA THR A 284 4.95 1.57 -12.06
C THR A 284 3.83 0.59 -12.41
N ASN A 285 4.21 -0.68 -12.66
CA ASN A 285 3.28 -1.79 -12.96
C ASN A 285 3.26 -2.79 -11.80
N GLU A 286 2.72 -2.38 -10.67
CA GLU A 286 2.63 -3.27 -9.52
C GLU A 286 1.46 -4.25 -9.65
N GLY A 287 1.61 -5.46 -9.11
CA GLY A 287 0.58 -6.48 -9.14
C GLY A 287 -0.70 -6.06 -8.44
N GLY A 288 -1.84 -6.42 -9.06
CA GLY A 288 -3.19 -6.28 -8.51
C GLY A 288 -3.88 -7.64 -8.36
N TYR A 289 -5.14 -7.63 -7.91
CA TYR A 289 -5.95 -8.83 -7.81
C TYR A 289 -6.10 -9.52 -9.17
N ASP A 290 -6.09 -10.84 -9.19
CA ASP A 290 -6.24 -11.69 -10.38
C ASP A 290 -5.20 -11.42 -11.48
N TYR A 291 -3.94 -11.19 -11.08
CA TYR A 291 -2.81 -10.90 -11.98
C TYR A 291 -2.97 -9.63 -12.83
N ARG A 292 -3.87 -8.72 -12.47
CA ARG A 292 -3.92 -7.37 -13.05
C ARG A 292 -2.69 -6.59 -12.64
N PHE A 293 -2.37 -5.55 -13.39
CA PHE A 293 -1.37 -4.56 -12.99
C PHE A 293 -2.07 -3.29 -12.53
N ARG A 294 -1.63 -2.78 -11.41
CA ARG A 294 -1.89 -1.42 -10.97
C ARG A 294 -0.86 -0.53 -11.66
N TYR A 295 -1.25 0.05 -12.77
CA TYR A 295 -0.44 1.02 -13.52
C TYR A 295 -0.63 2.38 -12.87
N LEU A 296 0.34 2.81 -12.07
CA LEU A 296 0.17 3.93 -11.19
C LEU A 296 1.45 4.75 -11.02
N LYS A 297 1.27 5.93 -10.44
CA LYS A 297 2.33 6.82 -9.98
C LYS A 297 2.23 6.99 -8.46
N ASN A 298 3.33 6.86 -7.75
CA ASN A 298 3.43 7.19 -6.34
C ASN A 298 3.62 8.69 -6.19
N ILE A 299 2.68 9.36 -5.54
CA ILE A 299 2.67 10.79 -5.26
C ILE A 299 2.74 10.95 -3.75
N MET A 300 3.45 11.96 -3.25
CA MET A 300 3.36 12.34 -1.84
C MET A 300 1.89 12.60 -1.50
N GLY A 301 1.42 12.00 -0.42
CA GLY A 301 0.00 12.08 -0.07
C GLY A 301 -0.28 12.89 1.19
N LEU A 302 -1.20 12.40 2.00
CA LEU A 302 -1.62 13.05 3.24
C LEU A 302 -0.53 13.10 4.32
N TRP A 303 0.61 12.47 4.10
CA TRP A 303 1.80 12.58 4.95
C TRP A 303 2.17 14.02 5.26
N MET A 304 2.09 14.91 4.25
CA MET A 304 2.41 16.33 4.43
C MET A 304 1.48 16.98 5.46
N ILE A 305 0.17 16.83 5.29
CA ILE A 305 -0.81 17.44 6.23
C ILE A 305 -0.82 16.72 7.59
N GLN A 306 -0.56 15.41 7.63
CA GLN A 306 -0.42 14.65 8.89
C GLN A 306 0.75 15.17 9.71
N SER A 307 1.87 15.49 9.05
CA SER A 307 3.06 16.06 9.69
C SER A 307 2.79 17.48 10.19
N VAL A 308 2.23 18.36 9.34
CA VAL A 308 1.85 19.73 9.74
C VAL A 308 0.88 19.72 10.94
N LYS A 309 -0.14 18.83 10.92
CA LYS A 309 -1.03 18.65 12.06
C LYS A 309 -0.27 18.33 13.35
N LYS A 310 0.62 17.32 13.29
CA LYS A 310 1.42 16.87 14.44
C LYS A 310 2.32 17.99 14.98
N GLU A 311 2.90 18.79 14.09
CA GLU A 311 3.89 19.83 14.43
C GLU A 311 3.23 21.12 14.92
N SER A 312 2.11 21.53 14.30
CA SER A 312 1.56 22.89 14.44
C SER A 312 0.12 22.94 14.94
N ALA A 313 -0.61 21.82 14.92
CA ALA A 313 -2.04 21.78 15.30
C ALA A 313 -2.47 20.41 15.85
N PRO A 314 -1.80 19.85 16.88
CA PRO A 314 -2.07 18.50 17.38
C PRO A 314 -3.52 18.32 17.87
N ASP A 315 -4.15 19.38 18.36
CA ASP A 315 -5.49 19.35 18.94
C ASP A 315 -6.62 19.46 17.90
N LEU A 316 -6.33 19.87 16.66
CA LEU A 316 -7.34 19.99 15.61
C LEU A 316 -7.60 18.63 14.93
N GLY A 317 -8.86 18.36 14.60
CA GLY A 317 -9.24 17.26 13.72
C GLY A 317 -8.90 17.55 12.24
N PHE A 318 -8.73 16.48 11.42
CA PHE A 318 -8.49 16.66 9.98
C PHE A 318 -9.63 17.39 9.27
N GLY A 319 -10.88 17.17 9.68
CA GLY A 319 -12.04 17.89 9.16
C GLY A 319 -11.99 19.39 9.46
N GLU A 320 -11.53 19.78 10.65
CA GLU A 320 -11.34 21.18 11.03
C GLU A 320 -10.23 21.83 10.20
N ILE A 321 -9.12 21.15 9.97
CA ILE A 321 -8.03 21.61 9.12
C ILE A 321 -8.51 21.80 7.67
N CYS A 322 -9.28 20.87 7.12
CA CYS A 322 -9.93 21.03 5.81
C CYS A 322 -10.84 22.26 5.76
N ALA A 323 -11.65 22.48 6.80
CA ALA A 323 -12.55 23.63 6.89
C ALA A 323 -11.81 24.97 7.07
N LEU A 324 -10.63 24.98 7.68
CA LEU A 324 -9.76 26.16 7.73
C LEU A 324 -9.17 26.43 6.34
N ALA A 325 -8.58 25.42 5.71
CA ALA A 325 -7.97 25.53 4.39
C ALA A 325 -8.93 26.05 3.32
N SER A 326 -10.20 25.61 3.34
CA SER A 326 -11.20 26.03 2.36
C SER A 326 -11.59 27.51 2.44
N LYS A 327 -11.23 28.24 3.51
CA LYS A 327 -11.50 29.66 3.71
C LYS A 327 -10.32 30.56 3.35
N GLU A 328 -9.18 29.99 3.09
CA GLU A 328 -7.94 30.73 2.80
C GLU A 328 -7.89 31.17 1.33
N ALA A 329 -7.30 32.33 1.10
CA ALA A 329 -7.14 32.90 -0.23
C ALA A 329 -5.71 32.76 -0.79
N ILE A 330 -4.82 32.04 -0.07
CA ILE A 330 -3.43 31.81 -0.49
C ILE A 330 -3.40 30.98 -1.76
N THR A 331 -2.56 31.38 -2.74
CA THR A 331 -2.44 30.73 -4.05
C THR A 331 -1.06 30.09 -4.29
N SER A 332 -0.24 30.00 -3.24
CA SER A 332 1.09 29.41 -3.32
C SER A 332 1.02 27.89 -3.57
N PHE A 333 1.99 27.37 -4.34
CA PHE A 333 2.13 25.97 -4.68
C PHE A 333 3.55 25.48 -4.37
N VAL A 334 3.65 24.22 -4.00
CA VAL A 334 4.93 23.50 -3.86
C VAL A 334 4.92 22.24 -4.73
N ASP A 335 6.08 21.79 -5.20
CA ASP A 335 6.17 20.48 -5.81
C ASP A 335 6.11 19.42 -4.70
N VAL A 336 4.95 18.77 -4.57
CA VAL A 336 4.73 17.75 -3.53
C VAL A 336 5.68 16.56 -3.64
N ASN A 337 6.27 16.31 -4.79
CA ASN A 337 7.21 15.22 -5.02
C ASN A 337 8.68 15.63 -4.80
N ASP A 338 8.95 16.87 -4.37
CA ASP A 338 10.32 17.27 -3.99
C ASP A 338 10.82 16.38 -2.84
N ALA A 339 12.07 15.93 -2.97
CA ALA A 339 12.71 15.04 -2.01
C ALA A 339 12.75 15.61 -0.58
N ARG A 340 12.68 16.96 -0.43
CA ARG A 340 12.61 17.63 0.88
C ARG A 340 11.41 17.18 1.72
N PHE A 341 10.29 16.79 1.10
CA PHE A 341 9.08 16.38 1.79
C PHE A 341 9.02 14.88 2.14
N LEU A 342 9.99 14.08 1.69
CA LEU A 342 10.01 12.63 1.93
C LEU A 342 10.17 12.28 3.41
N ALA A 343 11.10 12.94 4.10
CA ALA A 343 11.38 12.71 5.51
C ALA A 343 11.99 13.95 6.20
N PRO A 344 11.32 15.11 6.17
CA PRO A 344 11.84 16.33 6.77
C PRO A 344 11.89 16.21 8.29
N GLN A 345 12.76 16.98 8.94
CA GLN A 345 12.73 17.14 10.38
C GLN A 345 11.52 17.97 10.84
N ASN A 346 11.08 18.91 10.01
CA ASN A 346 9.89 19.75 10.22
C ASN A 346 9.25 20.06 8.87
N MET A 347 8.09 19.48 8.62
CA MET A 347 7.34 19.64 7.37
C MET A 347 6.82 21.08 7.19
N THR A 348 6.37 21.68 8.28
CA THR A 348 5.84 23.05 8.28
C THR A 348 6.89 24.03 7.76
N GLU A 349 8.12 23.95 8.26
CA GLU A 349 9.21 24.82 7.84
C GLU A 349 9.67 24.53 6.40
N GLU A 350 9.68 23.27 5.97
CA GLU A 350 10.03 22.93 4.59
C GLU A 350 8.99 23.46 3.58
N VAL A 351 7.70 23.42 3.91
CA VAL A 351 6.65 24.03 3.06
C VAL A 351 6.83 25.54 2.96
N LYS A 352 7.05 26.23 4.10
CA LYS A 352 7.31 27.68 4.12
C LYS A 352 8.54 28.04 3.28
N LYS A 353 9.63 27.31 3.48
CA LYS A 353 10.88 27.51 2.75
C LYS A 353 10.73 27.30 1.24
N ALA A 354 9.97 26.29 0.82
CA ALA A 354 9.69 26.05 -0.58
C ALA A 354 8.91 27.21 -1.22
N CYS A 355 7.93 27.79 -0.51
CA CYS A 355 7.23 28.99 -0.96
C CYS A 355 8.16 30.21 -1.03
N GLU A 356 9.02 30.42 -0.02
CA GLU A 356 10.00 31.50 0.00
C GLU A 356 10.98 31.42 -1.17
N GLU A 357 11.58 30.26 -1.38
CA GLU A 357 12.56 29.98 -2.45
C GLU A 357 11.98 30.21 -3.86
N SER A 358 10.67 29.97 -4.02
CA SER A 358 9.95 30.22 -5.28
C SER A 358 9.37 31.63 -5.40
N GLY A 359 9.63 32.51 -4.41
CA GLY A 359 9.15 33.91 -4.41
C GLY A 359 7.62 34.03 -4.24
N GLN A 360 6.98 33.04 -3.66
CA GLN A 360 5.54 33.02 -3.43
C GLN A 360 5.19 33.50 -2.00
N GLN A 361 3.90 33.73 -1.76
CA GLN A 361 3.43 34.07 -0.41
C GLN A 361 3.75 32.92 0.55
N ILE A 362 4.40 33.23 1.69
CA ILE A 362 4.75 32.27 2.72
C ILE A 362 3.53 32.05 3.64
N PRO A 363 3.03 30.80 3.77
CA PRO A 363 1.89 30.50 4.64
C PRO A 363 2.23 30.74 6.12
N GLN A 364 1.35 31.42 6.86
CA GLN A 364 1.54 31.81 8.26
C GLN A 364 0.66 31.02 9.22
N THR A 365 -0.52 30.60 8.79
CA THR A 365 -1.49 29.86 9.60
C THR A 365 -1.55 28.39 9.21
N VAL A 366 -2.11 27.54 10.07
CA VAL A 366 -2.40 26.14 9.75
C VAL A 366 -3.36 26.00 8.57
N GLY A 367 -4.33 26.93 8.47
CA GLY A 367 -5.25 26.99 7.34
C GLY A 367 -4.53 27.26 6.03
N GLU A 368 -3.65 28.27 5.99
CA GLU A 368 -2.84 28.60 4.80
C GLU A 368 -1.87 27.45 4.43
N LEU A 369 -1.19 26.85 5.41
CA LEU A 369 -0.33 25.66 5.18
C LEU A 369 -1.12 24.51 4.55
N ALA A 370 -2.29 24.20 5.10
CA ALA A 370 -3.15 23.16 4.58
C ALA A 370 -3.69 23.51 3.18
N ALA A 371 -4.04 24.77 2.93
CA ALA A 371 -4.47 25.23 1.61
C ALA A 371 -3.36 25.04 0.57
N VAL A 372 -2.12 25.48 0.85
CA VAL A 372 -0.96 25.27 -0.02
C VAL A 372 -0.77 23.78 -0.33
N ILE A 373 -0.83 22.92 0.69
CA ILE A 373 -0.64 21.46 0.50
C ILE A 373 -1.77 20.87 -0.35
N TYR A 374 -3.04 21.16 -0.05
CA TYR A 374 -4.17 20.59 -0.77
C TYR A 374 -4.25 21.05 -2.22
N HIS A 375 -3.98 22.34 -2.49
CA HIS A 375 -3.89 22.87 -3.85
C HIS A 375 -2.75 22.20 -4.63
N SER A 376 -1.57 22.04 -4.00
CA SER A 376 -0.40 21.40 -4.63
C SER A 376 -0.65 19.93 -4.95
N LEU A 377 -1.33 19.20 -4.06
CA LEU A 377 -1.75 17.81 -4.31
C LEU A 377 -2.73 17.72 -5.47
N ALA A 378 -3.76 18.57 -5.49
CA ALA A 378 -4.77 18.58 -6.56
C ALA A 378 -4.17 18.92 -7.93
N GLU A 379 -3.24 19.88 -7.99
CA GLU A 379 -2.47 20.21 -9.19
C GLU A 379 -1.61 19.01 -9.69
N CYS A 380 -0.95 18.33 -8.76
CA CYS A 380 -0.17 17.13 -9.07
C CYS A 380 -1.07 16.01 -9.61
N TYR A 381 -2.28 15.85 -9.04
CA TYR A 381 -3.25 14.87 -9.54
C TYR A 381 -3.72 15.21 -10.95
N ALA A 382 -3.98 16.49 -11.24
CA ALA A 382 -4.39 16.94 -12.57
C ALA A 382 -3.33 16.60 -13.64
N LYS A 383 -2.07 16.93 -13.37
CA LYS A 383 -0.95 16.56 -14.25
C LYS A 383 -0.82 15.04 -14.43
N THR A 384 -1.01 14.29 -13.35
CA THR A 384 -0.93 12.83 -13.40
C THR A 384 -2.07 12.22 -14.22
N VAL A 385 -3.28 12.81 -14.18
CA VAL A 385 -4.39 12.42 -15.08
C VAL A 385 -4.00 12.57 -16.53
N GLU A 386 -3.48 13.75 -16.91
CA GLU A 386 -3.06 14.03 -18.29
C GLU A 386 -1.98 13.04 -18.76
N GLU A 387 -0.99 12.74 -17.91
CA GLU A 387 0.05 11.76 -18.21
C GLU A 387 -0.53 10.34 -18.41
N ILE A 388 -1.43 9.88 -17.52
CA ILE A 388 -2.05 8.55 -17.64
C ILE A 388 -2.92 8.48 -18.90
N GLU A 389 -3.71 9.50 -19.20
CA GLU A 389 -4.52 9.56 -20.41
C GLU A 389 -3.67 9.54 -21.68
N ALA A 390 -2.57 10.27 -21.70
CA ALA A 390 -1.63 10.28 -22.83
C ALA A 390 -0.93 8.93 -23.03
N LEU A 391 -0.54 8.25 -21.94
CA LEU A 391 0.16 6.96 -22.00
C LEU A 391 -0.79 5.82 -22.37
N THR A 392 -2.01 5.82 -21.84
CA THR A 392 -2.99 4.73 -22.06
C THR A 392 -3.85 4.94 -23.30
N GLY A 393 -3.96 6.18 -23.79
CA GLY A 393 -4.91 6.54 -24.86
C GLY A 393 -6.38 6.49 -24.41
N ILE A 394 -6.64 6.41 -23.10
CA ILE A 394 -7.98 6.28 -22.51
C ILE A 394 -8.35 7.58 -21.81
N THR A 395 -9.53 8.13 -22.10
CA THR A 395 -10.09 9.26 -21.35
C THR A 395 -10.99 8.74 -20.24
N TYR A 396 -10.74 9.18 -19.01
CA TYR A 396 -11.48 8.74 -17.83
C TYR A 396 -12.53 9.78 -17.43
N PRO A 397 -13.82 9.39 -17.29
CA PRO A 397 -14.89 10.34 -16.97
C PRO A 397 -14.89 10.75 -15.49
N LYS A 398 -14.32 9.93 -14.61
CA LYS A 398 -14.31 10.16 -13.16
C LYS A 398 -13.10 9.54 -12.48
N ILE A 399 -12.82 10.01 -11.28
CA ILE A 399 -11.78 9.49 -10.39
C ILE A 399 -12.44 8.82 -9.19
N GLN A 400 -12.00 7.61 -8.85
CA GLN A 400 -12.39 6.88 -7.65
C GLN A 400 -11.36 7.13 -6.56
N ILE A 401 -11.71 7.77 -5.45
CA ILE A 401 -10.80 7.97 -4.32
C ILE A 401 -11.18 7.00 -3.21
N VAL A 402 -10.23 6.15 -2.80
CA VAL A 402 -10.41 5.15 -1.73
C VAL A 402 -9.39 5.35 -0.62
N GLY A 403 -9.68 4.80 0.56
CA GLY A 403 -8.83 4.92 1.74
C GLY A 403 -9.11 6.20 2.55
N GLY A 404 -8.23 6.51 3.50
CA GLY A 404 -8.45 7.61 4.47
C GLY A 404 -8.68 8.98 3.83
N GLY A 405 -8.10 9.23 2.65
CA GLY A 405 -8.29 10.48 1.90
C GLY A 405 -9.69 10.67 1.34
N ALA A 406 -10.53 9.64 1.29
CA ALA A 406 -11.94 9.79 0.95
C ALA A 406 -12.68 10.77 1.89
N ASN A 407 -12.16 10.96 3.11
CA ASN A 407 -12.70 11.90 4.09
C ASN A 407 -12.13 13.32 3.95
N ALA A 408 -11.13 13.55 3.08
CA ALA A 408 -10.53 14.87 2.89
C ALA A 408 -11.38 15.72 1.94
N GLN A 409 -12.54 16.19 2.41
CA GLN A 409 -13.57 16.83 1.60
C GLN A 409 -12.98 17.92 0.70
N TYR A 410 -12.26 18.89 1.27
CA TYR A 410 -11.70 20.00 0.49
C TYR A 410 -10.71 19.54 -0.58
N LEU A 411 -9.84 18.58 -0.28
CA LEU A 411 -8.94 18.00 -1.29
C LEU A 411 -9.73 17.31 -2.41
N ASN A 412 -10.80 16.61 -2.09
CA ASN A 412 -11.65 15.93 -3.09
C ASN A 412 -12.39 16.94 -3.99
N GLU A 413 -12.88 18.07 -3.43
CA GLU A 413 -13.44 19.19 -4.19
C GLU A 413 -12.40 19.81 -5.12
N LEU A 414 -11.19 20.09 -4.61
CA LEU A 414 -10.09 20.60 -5.42
C LEU A 414 -9.67 19.60 -6.51
N THR A 415 -9.64 18.32 -6.20
CA THR A 415 -9.34 17.27 -7.18
C THR A 415 -10.35 17.30 -8.34
N ALA A 416 -11.65 17.38 -8.04
CA ALA A 416 -12.67 17.50 -9.08
C ALA A 416 -12.48 18.77 -9.92
N LYS A 417 -12.24 19.90 -9.27
CA LYS A 417 -12.03 21.21 -9.92
C LYS A 417 -10.80 21.21 -10.83
N TYR A 418 -9.63 20.76 -10.33
CA TYR A 418 -8.37 20.84 -11.08
C TYR A 418 -8.29 19.82 -12.21
N THR A 419 -8.84 18.63 -12.02
CA THR A 419 -8.85 17.58 -13.04
C THR A 419 -9.96 17.75 -14.07
N GLY A 420 -10.99 18.53 -13.78
CA GLY A 420 -12.21 18.61 -14.60
C GLY A 420 -12.99 17.31 -14.67
N LYS A 421 -12.79 16.41 -13.69
CA LYS A 421 -13.44 15.09 -13.62
C LYS A 421 -14.26 14.97 -12.34
N ASP A 422 -15.39 14.29 -12.44
CA ASP A 422 -16.15 13.94 -11.23
C ASP A 422 -15.31 13.05 -10.32
N VAL A 423 -15.41 13.25 -8.99
CA VAL A 423 -14.76 12.45 -7.98
C VAL A 423 -15.79 11.67 -7.19
N CYS A 424 -15.57 10.36 -7.05
CA CYS A 424 -16.35 9.46 -6.19
C CYS A 424 -15.44 8.98 -5.06
N ALA A 425 -15.68 9.42 -3.83
CA ALA A 425 -14.83 9.17 -2.68
C ALA A 425 -15.47 8.16 -1.72
N GLY A 426 -14.79 7.03 -1.49
CA GLY A 426 -15.18 5.91 -0.63
C GLY A 426 -14.86 4.56 -1.28
N PRO A 427 -14.82 3.48 -0.49
CA PRO A 427 -14.90 3.42 0.97
C PRO A 427 -13.61 3.90 1.67
N THR A 428 -13.74 4.37 2.90
CA THR A 428 -12.60 4.83 3.73
C THR A 428 -11.69 3.66 4.13
N GLU A 429 -12.30 2.53 4.51
CA GLU A 429 -11.59 1.31 4.96
C GLU A 429 -11.28 0.37 3.78
N ALA A 430 -10.88 0.94 2.63
CA ALA A 430 -10.76 0.23 1.36
C ALA A 430 -9.78 -0.95 1.43
N THR A 431 -8.65 -0.81 2.13
CA THR A 431 -7.66 -1.88 2.29
C THR A 431 -8.30 -3.11 2.94
N ALA A 432 -8.91 -2.95 4.11
CA ALA A 432 -9.58 -4.04 4.80
C ALA A 432 -10.74 -4.62 3.97
N VAL A 433 -11.51 -3.76 3.30
CA VAL A 433 -12.64 -4.17 2.45
C VAL A 433 -12.16 -5.02 1.27
N GLY A 434 -11.06 -4.65 0.61
CA GLY A 434 -10.49 -5.43 -0.49
C GLY A 434 -9.88 -6.75 -0.05
N ASN A 435 -9.23 -6.78 1.11
CA ASN A 435 -8.76 -8.00 1.76
C ASN A 435 -9.93 -8.96 2.02
N LEU A 436 -11.01 -8.47 2.65
CA LEU A 436 -12.23 -9.25 2.92
C LEU A 436 -12.91 -9.73 1.64
N ALA A 437 -12.99 -8.89 0.61
CA ALA A 437 -13.55 -9.25 -0.69
C ALA A 437 -12.78 -10.41 -1.33
N ALA A 438 -11.45 -10.39 -1.28
CA ALA A 438 -10.61 -11.48 -1.78
C ALA A 438 -10.88 -12.80 -1.04
N GLN A 439 -11.05 -12.76 0.27
CA GLN A 439 -11.42 -13.94 1.08
C GLN A 439 -12.82 -14.44 0.73
N MET A 440 -13.81 -13.55 0.56
CA MET A 440 -15.18 -13.91 0.20
C MET A 440 -15.26 -14.52 -1.21
N ILE A 441 -14.45 -14.04 -2.15
CA ILE A 441 -14.33 -14.65 -3.48
C ILE A 441 -13.71 -16.05 -3.36
N ALA A 442 -12.64 -16.20 -2.60
CA ALA A 442 -12.00 -17.50 -2.38
C ALA A 442 -12.93 -18.52 -1.70
N ALA A 443 -13.83 -18.05 -0.83
CA ALA A 443 -14.86 -18.87 -0.17
C ALA A 443 -16.08 -19.18 -1.08
N GLY A 444 -16.19 -18.56 -2.26
CA GLY A 444 -17.33 -18.69 -3.15
C GLY A 444 -18.58 -17.92 -2.72
N GLU A 445 -18.48 -17.03 -1.74
CA GLU A 445 -19.59 -16.18 -1.28
C GLU A 445 -19.84 -15.01 -2.26
N LEU A 446 -18.75 -14.51 -2.89
CA LEU A 446 -18.80 -13.62 -4.03
C LEU A 446 -18.19 -14.32 -5.26
N ARG A 447 -18.79 -14.13 -6.43
CA ARG A 447 -18.41 -14.89 -7.62
C ARG A 447 -17.01 -14.49 -8.16
N ASP A 448 -16.73 -13.19 -8.21
CA ASP A 448 -15.55 -12.60 -8.83
C ASP A 448 -15.33 -11.16 -8.34
N LEU A 449 -14.25 -10.52 -8.76
CA LEU A 449 -13.93 -9.13 -8.40
C LEU A 449 -15.02 -8.15 -8.82
N LYS A 450 -15.67 -8.38 -9.97
CA LYS A 450 -16.75 -7.51 -10.45
C LYS A 450 -17.96 -7.56 -9.52
N ALA A 451 -18.35 -8.76 -9.10
CA ALA A 451 -19.42 -8.96 -8.11
C ALA A 451 -19.05 -8.36 -6.74
N ALA A 452 -17.79 -8.49 -6.33
CA ALA A 452 -17.31 -7.89 -5.09
C ALA A 452 -17.39 -6.35 -5.12
N ARG A 453 -16.93 -5.73 -6.20
CA ARG A 453 -17.02 -4.26 -6.40
C ARG A 453 -18.46 -3.75 -6.45
N ALA A 454 -19.41 -4.52 -7.04
CA ALA A 454 -20.82 -4.20 -7.00
C ALA A 454 -21.36 -4.23 -5.57
N CYS A 455 -21.05 -5.30 -4.84
CA CYS A 455 -21.43 -5.45 -3.42
C CYS A 455 -20.86 -4.30 -2.57
N ILE A 456 -19.60 -3.91 -2.78
CA ILE A 456 -18.94 -2.80 -2.07
C ILE A 456 -19.67 -1.48 -2.35
N ALA A 457 -20.01 -1.20 -3.62
CA ALA A 457 -20.76 0.00 -4.00
C ALA A 457 -22.15 0.10 -3.32
N GLU A 458 -22.79 -1.03 -3.08
CA GLU A 458 -24.08 -1.11 -2.40
C GLU A 458 -23.97 -1.11 -0.87
N SER A 459 -22.82 -1.50 -0.32
CA SER A 459 -22.59 -1.68 1.11
C SER A 459 -22.11 -0.42 1.82
N PHE A 460 -21.39 0.46 1.12
CA PHE A 460 -20.74 1.62 1.72
C PHE A 460 -21.20 2.92 1.07
N GLU A 461 -21.22 4.00 1.86
CA GLU A 461 -21.53 5.34 1.36
C GLU A 461 -20.39 5.89 0.52
N MET A 462 -20.76 6.56 -0.59
CA MET A 462 -19.85 7.23 -1.50
C MET A 462 -20.21 8.70 -1.59
N ASN A 463 -19.23 9.58 -1.42
CA ASN A 463 -19.40 11.01 -1.59
C ASN A 463 -19.04 11.42 -3.02
N MET A 464 -19.94 12.14 -3.69
CA MET A 464 -19.74 12.60 -5.07
C MET A 464 -19.38 14.09 -5.08
N PHE A 465 -18.27 14.42 -5.73
CA PHE A 465 -17.85 15.79 -5.99
C PHE A 465 -17.87 16.02 -7.50
N ARG A 466 -18.65 17.04 -7.92
CA ARG A 466 -18.80 17.34 -9.35
C ARG A 466 -17.73 18.30 -9.81
N SER A 467 -17.23 18.08 -11.01
CA SER A 467 -16.41 19.07 -11.70
C SER A 467 -17.31 20.20 -12.20
N ASP A 468 -16.94 21.45 -11.87
CA ASP A 468 -17.56 22.61 -12.52
C ASP A 468 -17.10 22.63 -13.99
N LYS A 469 -17.91 22.08 -14.89
CA LYS A 469 -17.72 22.18 -16.35
C LYS A 469 -18.46 23.37 -16.89
#